data_e20247ec46e1afadaaa8cccf56b3e31f
#
_entry.id   e20247ec46e1afadaaa8cccf56b3e31f
#
_cell.length_a   1.000
_cell.length_b   1.000
_cell.length_c   1.000
_cell.angle_alpha   90.00
_cell.angle_beta   90.00
_cell.angle_gamma   90.00
#
_symmetry.space_group_name_H-M   'P 1'
#
loop_
_entity.id
_entity.type
_entity.pdbx_description
1 polymer ?
#
loop_
_entity_poly.entity_id
_entity_poly.type
_entity_poly.pdbx_seq_one_letter_code
_entity_poly.pdbx_strand_id
1 'polypeptide(L)'
;MDKHISHSRIIRNTCIFITAIVILAVAVFVMDRCGAFLPKWISWEERVTEAGDGITVTLHKREVQISKNDVPVHKIGGAVKTQDLLVTDLDRDGDQELILLCWRRGKYGSAQPFWEKDNPQDWSQHIFIYDLNADGRVTNKWFSSDNGVDFKRFKRMEKNPQILLMEDVEGKCTLWRWDSWGLKNMPNEVRFVAFGDNLIHDTIYEYAERENGGNYDFLYKDVLPDIREADLAVLQLESILVDDPDMVSSYPYFGTPLAVGNAIVNAGFDIVSAAGNHAADKGISGINATTDLFADSGVTCLGIQNSADTEYRPCEYISKNGIRFAFFDYTYGTTLDMREKYHYAVHYLEEEQIRKDISGCDADFKAVFVHWGTEYADEPDEQQLQYAELFTELGVDVVIGTHPHVIQPVQEMQGPDRHTTLVVFSLGNFRAAQSFDERTMRGGELDFTVEHCWDGVRIKEWELKEFDIPKY
;
A
#
# COMPACT_ATOMS: atom_id res chain seq x y z
N MET A 1 0.42 -50.02 -72.45
CA MET A 1 -0.09 -50.38 -71.08
C MET A 1 0.53 -49.57 -69.99
N ASP A 2 1.71 -48.99 -70.13
CA ASP A 2 2.40 -48.31 -69.01
C ASP A 2 1.90 -46.88 -68.62
N LYS A 3 1.30 -46.14 -69.51
CA LYS A 3 0.78 -44.79 -69.22
C LYS A 3 -0.45 -44.79 -68.25
N HIS A 4 -1.31 -45.81 -68.36
CA HIS A 4 -2.51 -45.92 -67.49
C HIS A 4 -2.19 -46.32 -66.06
N ILE A 5 -1.11 -47.12 -65.84
CA ILE A 5 -0.65 -47.53 -64.48
C ILE A 5 0.01 -46.36 -63.75
N SER A 6 0.72 -45.49 -64.50
CA SER A 6 1.34 -44.27 -63.90
C SER A 6 0.29 -43.24 -63.40
N HIS A 7 -0.80 -42.99 -64.14
CA HIS A 7 -1.85 -42.05 -63.75
C HIS A 7 -2.63 -42.52 -62.51
N SER A 8 -2.98 -43.79 -62.40
CA SER A 8 -3.71 -44.35 -61.28
C SER A 8 -2.87 -44.33 -60.02
N ARG A 9 -1.54 -44.52 -60.10
CA ARG A 9 -0.62 -44.36 -58.94
C ARG A 9 -0.50 -42.92 -58.48
N ILE A 10 -0.40 -41.96 -59.38
CA ILE A 10 -0.33 -40.52 -59.04
C ILE A 10 -1.62 -40.10 -58.37
N ILE A 11 -2.78 -40.42 -58.88
CA ILE A 11 -4.10 -40.09 -58.31
C ILE A 11 -4.20 -40.69 -56.91
N ARG A 12 -3.84 -41.95 -56.69
CA ARG A 12 -3.87 -42.62 -55.42
C ARG A 12 -2.94 -41.93 -54.40
N ASN A 13 -1.71 -41.58 -54.80
CA ASN A 13 -0.77 -40.90 -53.91
C ASN A 13 -1.24 -39.48 -53.58
N THR A 14 -1.84 -38.77 -54.54
CA THR A 14 -2.44 -37.43 -54.29
C THR A 14 -3.63 -37.54 -53.34
N CYS A 15 -4.51 -38.55 -53.51
CA CYS A 15 -5.62 -38.76 -52.56
C CYS A 15 -5.12 -39.08 -51.13
N ILE A 16 -4.10 -39.93 -50.99
CA ILE A 16 -3.49 -40.25 -49.70
C ILE A 16 -2.92 -38.99 -49.05
N PHE A 17 -2.20 -38.16 -49.82
CA PHE A 17 -1.61 -36.91 -49.33
C PHE A 17 -2.67 -35.91 -48.88
N ILE A 18 -3.73 -35.71 -49.67
CA ILE A 18 -4.86 -34.84 -49.29
C ILE A 18 -5.55 -35.37 -48.01
N THR A 19 -5.79 -36.68 -47.92
CA THR A 19 -6.40 -37.30 -46.75
C THR A 19 -5.51 -37.08 -45.51
N ALA A 20 -4.21 -37.21 -45.61
CA ALA A 20 -3.27 -36.96 -44.51
C ALA A 20 -3.31 -35.49 -44.07
N ILE A 21 -3.36 -34.54 -44.98
CA ILE A 21 -3.49 -33.10 -44.69
C ILE A 21 -4.81 -32.83 -43.94
N VAL A 22 -5.92 -33.40 -44.39
CA VAL A 22 -7.25 -33.24 -43.77
C VAL A 22 -7.23 -33.80 -42.34
N ILE A 23 -6.67 -35.01 -42.15
CA ILE A 23 -6.54 -35.61 -40.82
C ILE A 23 -5.68 -34.72 -39.90
N LEU A 24 -4.55 -34.21 -40.41
CA LEU A 24 -3.69 -33.31 -39.63
C LEU A 24 -4.42 -32.01 -39.26
N ALA A 25 -5.11 -31.41 -40.22
CA ALA A 25 -5.90 -30.18 -39.96
C ALA A 25 -7.01 -30.42 -38.91
N VAL A 26 -7.72 -31.54 -39.00
CA VAL A 26 -8.73 -31.92 -37.99
C VAL A 26 -8.07 -32.17 -36.64
N ALA A 27 -6.92 -32.85 -36.62
CA ALA A 27 -6.19 -33.08 -35.34
C ALA A 27 -5.74 -31.75 -34.69
N VAL A 28 -5.15 -30.85 -35.50
CA VAL A 28 -4.76 -29.50 -35.01
C VAL A 28 -5.98 -28.73 -34.52
N PHE A 29 -7.09 -28.76 -35.24
CA PHE A 29 -8.33 -28.11 -34.82
C PHE A 29 -8.87 -28.67 -33.53
N VAL A 30 -8.88 -29.99 -33.35
CA VAL A 30 -9.32 -30.63 -32.10
C VAL A 30 -8.37 -30.29 -30.96
N MET A 31 -7.06 -30.33 -31.18
CA MET A 31 -6.05 -29.95 -30.19
C MET A 31 -6.24 -28.49 -29.73
N ASP A 32 -6.47 -27.58 -30.68
CA ASP A 32 -6.74 -26.19 -30.39
C ASP A 32 -8.04 -26.03 -29.54
N ARG A 33 -9.12 -26.70 -29.95
CA ARG A 33 -10.38 -26.70 -29.16
C ARG A 33 -10.24 -27.31 -27.77
N CYS A 34 -9.32 -28.22 -27.56
CA CYS A 34 -9.00 -28.77 -26.26
C CYS A 34 -8.07 -27.88 -25.44
N GLY A 35 -7.59 -26.76 -25.97
CA GLY A 35 -6.69 -25.84 -25.29
C GLY A 35 -5.25 -26.35 -25.22
N ALA A 36 -4.80 -27.15 -26.23
CA ALA A 36 -3.43 -27.64 -26.28
C ALA A 36 -2.40 -26.53 -26.57
N PHE A 37 -2.84 -25.42 -27.16
CA PHE A 37 -2.00 -24.28 -27.54
C PHE A 37 -2.14 -23.09 -26.57
N LEU A 38 -2.80 -23.29 -25.43
CA LEU A 38 -2.83 -22.29 -24.37
C LEU A 38 -1.41 -22.00 -23.84
N PRO A 39 -1.14 -20.78 -23.33
CA PRO A 39 0.18 -20.39 -22.86
C PRO A 39 0.76 -21.35 -21.82
N LYS A 40 2.07 -21.63 -21.92
CA LYS A 40 2.76 -22.59 -21.03
C LYS A 40 2.99 -22.06 -19.60
N TRP A 41 2.89 -20.77 -19.42
CA TRP A 41 3.06 -20.15 -18.10
C TRP A 41 1.84 -20.35 -17.18
N ILE A 42 0.70 -20.81 -17.72
CA ILE A 42 -0.51 -21.03 -16.93
C ILE A 42 -0.28 -22.14 -15.92
N SER A 43 -0.42 -21.81 -14.63
CA SER A 43 -0.58 -22.80 -13.57
C SER A 43 -2.04 -23.23 -13.51
N TRP A 44 -2.30 -24.50 -13.76
CA TRP A 44 -3.63 -25.09 -13.68
C TRP A 44 -3.84 -25.63 -12.28
N GLU A 45 -4.67 -24.92 -11.50
CA GLU A 45 -4.91 -25.29 -10.11
C GLU A 45 -5.82 -26.52 -10.00
N GLU A 46 -5.65 -27.25 -8.91
CA GLU A 46 -6.53 -28.33 -8.46
C GLU A 46 -7.01 -27.95 -7.07
N ARG A 47 -8.33 -27.80 -6.88
CA ARG A 47 -8.90 -27.33 -5.62
C ARG A 47 -10.14 -28.09 -5.22
N VAL A 48 -10.32 -28.22 -3.90
CA VAL A 48 -11.58 -28.62 -3.26
C VAL A 48 -11.92 -27.53 -2.24
N THR A 49 -13.08 -26.93 -2.38
CA THR A 49 -13.53 -25.83 -1.51
C THR A 49 -14.92 -26.15 -0.97
N GLU A 50 -15.07 -26.09 0.35
CA GLU A 50 -16.37 -26.16 1.02
C GLU A 50 -17.04 -24.79 0.96
N ALA A 51 -18.27 -24.74 0.43
CA ALA A 51 -19.03 -23.51 0.25
C ALA A 51 -20.19 -23.34 1.26
N GLY A 52 -20.20 -24.15 2.31
CA GLY A 52 -21.30 -24.19 3.29
C GLY A 52 -22.47 -25.11 2.84
N ASP A 53 -23.40 -25.35 3.74
CA ASP A 53 -24.63 -26.12 3.47
C ASP A 53 -24.45 -27.48 2.80
N GLY A 54 -23.28 -28.13 2.98
CA GLY A 54 -22.95 -29.40 2.32
C GLY A 54 -22.64 -29.24 0.83
N ILE A 55 -22.31 -28.05 0.37
CA ILE A 55 -21.88 -27.79 -1.00
C ILE A 55 -20.33 -27.86 -1.06
N THR A 56 -19.83 -28.66 -1.98
CA THR A 56 -18.42 -28.81 -2.29
C THR A 56 -18.16 -28.42 -3.75
N VAL A 57 -17.22 -27.50 -3.99
CA VAL A 57 -16.77 -27.09 -5.32
C VAL A 57 -15.40 -27.69 -5.57
N THR A 58 -15.28 -28.49 -6.61
CA THR A 58 -14.02 -29.15 -7.00
C THR A 58 -13.56 -28.67 -8.38
N LEU A 59 -12.32 -28.16 -8.45
CA LEU A 59 -11.62 -27.90 -9.71
C LEU A 59 -10.67 -29.06 -9.98
N HIS A 60 -10.93 -29.80 -11.05
CA HIS A 60 -10.10 -30.91 -11.49
C HIS A 60 -9.99 -30.94 -13.02
N LYS A 61 -8.77 -31.07 -13.54
CA LYS A 61 -8.49 -31.12 -14.98
C LYS A 61 -9.14 -29.98 -15.79
N ARG A 62 -9.08 -28.75 -15.26
CA ARG A 62 -9.64 -27.53 -15.88
C ARG A 62 -11.17 -27.47 -15.92
N GLU A 63 -11.85 -28.34 -15.19
CA GLU A 63 -13.31 -28.40 -15.11
C GLU A 63 -13.75 -28.23 -13.65
N VAL A 64 -14.84 -27.53 -13.45
CA VAL A 64 -15.44 -27.34 -12.13
C VAL A 64 -16.63 -28.27 -11.97
N GLN A 65 -16.63 -29.04 -10.89
CA GLN A 65 -17.77 -29.85 -10.45
C GLN A 65 -18.28 -29.34 -9.11
N ILE A 66 -19.59 -29.17 -9.02
CA ILE A 66 -20.27 -28.78 -7.79
C ILE A 66 -21.08 -29.95 -7.33
N SER A 67 -20.93 -30.35 -6.06
CA SER A 67 -21.63 -31.42 -5.41
C SER A 67 -22.40 -30.88 -4.21
N LYS A 68 -23.57 -31.48 -3.92
CA LYS A 68 -24.40 -31.25 -2.72
C LYS A 68 -24.50 -32.55 -1.96
N ASN A 69 -24.01 -32.60 -0.72
CA ASN A 69 -23.93 -33.82 0.10
C ASN A 69 -23.31 -35.00 -0.69
N ASP A 70 -22.15 -34.76 -1.30
CA ASP A 70 -21.37 -35.67 -2.15
C ASP A 70 -22.06 -36.12 -3.45
N VAL A 71 -23.22 -35.58 -3.79
CA VAL A 71 -23.89 -35.85 -5.06
C VAL A 71 -23.57 -34.75 -6.08
N PRO A 72 -23.01 -35.06 -7.25
CA PRO A 72 -22.79 -34.09 -8.30
C PRO A 72 -24.09 -33.45 -8.80
N VAL A 73 -24.17 -32.11 -8.77
CA VAL A 73 -25.39 -31.38 -9.17
C VAL A 73 -25.16 -30.43 -10.35
N HIS A 74 -23.94 -29.94 -10.50
CA HIS A 74 -23.60 -29.02 -11.61
C HIS A 74 -22.15 -29.19 -12.08
N LYS A 75 -21.89 -28.89 -13.36
CA LYS A 75 -20.56 -28.96 -13.97
C LYS A 75 -20.33 -27.80 -14.92
N ILE A 76 -19.17 -27.14 -14.79
CA ILE A 76 -18.68 -26.13 -15.73
C ILE A 76 -17.42 -26.67 -16.36
N GLY A 77 -17.37 -26.67 -17.72
CA GLY A 77 -16.24 -27.22 -18.46
C GLY A 77 -16.47 -27.14 -19.97
N GLY A 78 -15.83 -28.02 -20.73
CA GLY A 78 -15.96 -28.06 -22.20
C GLY A 78 -15.36 -26.83 -22.87
N ALA A 79 -16.18 -25.83 -23.21
CA ALA A 79 -15.75 -24.60 -23.85
C ALA A 79 -14.97 -23.65 -22.92
N VAL A 80 -15.13 -23.79 -21.60
CA VAL A 80 -14.43 -23.03 -20.57
C VAL A 80 -13.34 -23.91 -19.96
N LYS A 81 -12.12 -23.39 -19.88
CA LYS A 81 -10.99 -24.03 -19.20
C LYS A 81 -10.66 -23.23 -17.96
N THR A 82 -11.04 -23.70 -16.80
CA THR A 82 -10.84 -23.02 -15.53
C THR A 82 -9.38 -23.14 -15.10
N GLN A 83 -8.73 -22.00 -14.91
CA GLN A 83 -7.35 -21.92 -14.41
C GLN A 83 -7.32 -22.03 -12.89
N ASP A 84 -8.18 -21.27 -12.22
CA ASP A 84 -8.33 -21.26 -10.76
C ASP A 84 -9.75 -20.82 -10.38
N LEU A 85 -10.16 -21.04 -9.13
CA LEU A 85 -11.45 -20.60 -8.60
C LEU A 85 -11.38 -20.11 -7.16
N LEU A 86 -12.33 -19.25 -6.81
CA LEU A 86 -12.60 -18.81 -5.43
C LEU A 86 -14.09 -18.95 -5.14
N VAL A 87 -14.42 -19.18 -3.87
CA VAL A 87 -15.79 -19.11 -3.34
C VAL A 87 -15.79 -18.10 -2.19
N THR A 88 -16.63 -17.07 -2.29
CA THR A 88 -16.72 -15.99 -1.30
C THR A 88 -18.02 -15.22 -1.50
N ASP A 89 -18.57 -14.63 -0.42
CA ASP A 89 -19.61 -13.60 -0.49
C ASP A 89 -18.95 -12.30 -0.96
N LEU A 90 -19.01 -12.05 -2.27
CA LEU A 90 -18.27 -10.97 -2.94
C LEU A 90 -18.99 -9.61 -2.83
N ASP A 91 -20.32 -9.61 -2.81
CA ASP A 91 -21.16 -8.39 -2.83
C ASP A 91 -21.87 -8.11 -1.50
N ARG A 92 -21.64 -8.94 -0.47
CA ARG A 92 -22.17 -8.80 0.90
C ARG A 92 -23.67 -8.98 1.00
N ASP A 93 -24.24 -9.78 0.14
CA ASP A 93 -25.68 -10.12 0.21
C ASP A 93 -25.97 -11.33 1.13
N GLY A 94 -24.93 -12.03 1.58
CA GLY A 94 -24.98 -13.19 2.47
C GLY A 94 -24.94 -14.52 1.74
N ASP A 95 -25.07 -14.53 0.42
CA ASP A 95 -24.91 -15.72 -0.41
C ASP A 95 -23.44 -15.85 -0.90
N GLN A 96 -23.07 -17.02 -1.42
CA GLN A 96 -21.71 -17.24 -1.91
C GLN A 96 -21.66 -17.13 -3.43
N GLU A 97 -20.62 -16.46 -3.93
CA GLU A 97 -20.27 -16.47 -5.36
C GLU A 97 -19.17 -17.48 -5.63
N LEU A 98 -19.31 -18.16 -6.78
CA LEU A 98 -18.24 -18.91 -7.41
C LEU A 98 -17.57 -18.03 -8.48
N ILE A 99 -16.32 -17.70 -8.26
CA ILE A 99 -15.51 -16.84 -9.14
C ILE A 99 -14.50 -17.72 -9.86
N LEU A 100 -14.49 -17.68 -11.18
CA LEU A 100 -13.56 -18.44 -12.03
C LEU A 100 -12.59 -17.50 -12.74
N LEU A 101 -11.31 -17.75 -12.61
CA LEU A 101 -10.30 -17.28 -13.57
C LEU A 101 -10.20 -18.36 -14.65
N CYS A 102 -10.60 -18.05 -15.87
CA CYS A 102 -10.79 -19.08 -16.88
C CYS A 102 -10.42 -18.61 -18.30
N TRP A 103 -10.22 -19.56 -19.18
CA TRP A 103 -9.91 -19.37 -20.60
C TRP A 103 -11.07 -19.82 -21.46
N ARG A 104 -11.43 -19.00 -22.41
CA ARG A 104 -12.49 -19.26 -23.37
C ARG A 104 -12.11 -18.68 -24.74
N ARG A 105 -12.72 -19.23 -25.80
CA ARG A 105 -12.58 -18.65 -27.13
C ARG A 105 -13.56 -17.51 -27.35
N GLY A 106 -13.08 -16.43 -27.94
CA GLY A 106 -13.88 -15.24 -28.25
C GLY A 106 -13.81 -14.17 -27.14
N LYS A 107 -13.52 -12.96 -27.57
CA LYS A 107 -13.31 -11.80 -26.70
C LYS A 107 -14.50 -11.45 -25.81
N TYR A 108 -15.72 -11.64 -26.29
CA TYR A 108 -16.95 -11.23 -25.58
C TYR A 108 -17.72 -12.40 -24.96
N GLY A 109 -17.12 -13.55 -24.86
CA GLY A 109 -17.80 -14.74 -24.31
C GLY A 109 -19.09 -15.08 -25.07
N SER A 110 -20.21 -15.24 -24.35
CA SER A 110 -21.53 -15.54 -24.95
C SER A 110 -22.34 -14.28 -25.30
N ALA A 111 -21.91 -13.10 -24.84
CA ALA A 111 -22.68 -11.86 -24.96
C ALA A 111 -21.85 -10.79 -25.72
N GLN A 112 -21.68 -10.98 -27.03
CA GLN A 112 -21.08 -9.96 -27.87
C GLN A 112 -21.99 -8.74 -27.93
N PRO A 113 -21.46 -7.53 -27.61
CA PRO A 113 -22.22 -6.28 -27.73
C PRO A 113 -22.67 -6.05 -29.15
N PHE A 114 -23.89 -5.55 -29.35
CA PHE A 114 -24.50 -5.36 -30.69
C PHE A 114 -23.75 -4.34 -31.58
N TRP A 115 -22.94 -3.48 -30.98
CA TRP A 115 -22.09 -2.49 -31.67
C TRP A 115 -20.74 -3.04 -32.10
N GLU A 116 -20.32 -4.21 -31.56
CA GLU A 116 -19.07 -4.85 -31.91
C GLU A 116 -19.27 -5.82 -33.03
N LYS A 117 -18.58 -5.58 -34.17
CA LYS A 117 -18.68 -6.43 -35.37
C LYS A 117 -17.69 -7.59 -35.34
N ASP A 118 -16.54 -7.40 -34.70
CA ASP A 118 -15.45 -8.36 -34.67
C ASP A 118 -15.38 -9.06 -33.30
N ASN A 119 -15.48 -10.37 -33.30
CA ASN A 119 -15.24 -11.22 -32.15
C ASN A 119 -14.17 -12.26 -32.51
N PRO A 120 -12.88 -11.91 -32.34
CA PRO A 120 -11.79 -12.86 -32.58
C PRO A 120 -12.03 -14.15 -31.80
N GLN A 121 -11.87 -15.29 -32.50
CA GLN A 121 -12.12 -16.61 -31.91
C GLN A 121 -10.85 -17.22 -31.31
N ASP A 122 -9.88 -16.40 -30.93
CA ASP A 122 -8.70 -16.83 -30.20
C ASP A 122 -9.03 -17.13 -28.73
N TRP A 123 -8.16 -17.86 -28.05
CA TRP A 123 -8.25 -18.04 -26.63
C TRP A 123 -7.93 -16.74 -25.89
N SER A 124 -8.80 -16.33 -24.98
CA SER A 124 -8.61 -15.18 -24.09
C SER A 124 -8.97 -15.56 -22.66
N GLN A 125 -8.38 -14.84 -21.71
CA GLN A 125 -8.64 -15.04 -20.31
C GLN A 125 -9.83 -14.20 -19.86
N HIS A 126 -10.66 -14.77 -18.99
CA HIS A 126 -11.89 -14.17 -18.49
C HIS A 126 -12.04 -14.39 -16.99
N ILE A 127 -12.86 -13.54 -16.36
CA ILE A 127 -13.39 -13.76 -15.02
C ILE A 127 -14.89 -13.99 -15.14
N PHE A 128 -15.36 -15.16 -14.68
CA PHE A 128 -16.76 -15.50 -14.63
C PHE A 128 -17.22 -15.61 -13.19
N ILE A 129 -18.31 -14.95 -12.85
CA ILE A 129 -18.91 -14.94 -11.53
C ILE A 129 -20.30 -15.54 -11.63
N TYR A 130 -20.57 -16.49 -10.76
CA TYR A 130 -21.84 -17.17 -10.62
C TYR A 130 -22.36 -17.02 -9.20
N ASP A 131 -23.66 -16.83 -9.02
CA ASP A 131 -24.29 -17.04 -7.73
C ASP A 131 -24.35 -18.55 -7.45
N LEU A 132 -23.94 -18.96 -6.28
CA LEU A 132 -23.95 -20.36 -5.86
C LEU A 132 -25.19 -20.61 -4.99
N ASN A 133 -26.23 -21.17 -5.60
CA ASN A 133 -27.50 -21.40 -4.94
C ASN A 133 -27.41 -22.51 -3.86
N ALA A 134 -28.29 -22.46 -2.86
CA ALA A 134 -28.35 -23.43 -1.76
C ALA A 134 -28.56 -24.89 -2.19
N ASP A 135 -29.02 -25.14 -3.42
CA ASP A 135 -29.16 -26.49 -4.00
C ASP A 135 -27.90 -26.98 -4.72
N GLY A 136 -26.82 -26.16 -4.74
CA GLY A 136 -25.57 -26.44 -5.42
C GLY A 136 -25.59 -26.13 -6.92
N ARG A 137 -26.66 -25.59 -7.46
CA ARG A 137 -26.68 -25.06 -8.85
C ARG A 137 -26.14 -23.67 -8.87
N VAL A 138 -25.70 -23.23 -10.06
CA VAL A 138 -25.21 -21.87 -10.26
C VAL A 138 -26.08 -21.10 -11.25
N THR A 139 -26.24 -19.81 -10.99
CA THR A 139 -26.81 -18.84 -11.92
C THR A 139 -25.76 -17.84 -12.35
N ASN A 140 -25.83 -17.37 -13.61
CA ASN A 140 -24.87 -16.42 -14.12
C ASN A 140 -25.08 -15.05 -13.44
N LYS A 141 -24.09 -14.54 -12.72
CA LYS A 141 -24.09 -13.21 -12.14
C LYS A 141 -23.41 -12.20 -13.05
N TRP A 142 -22.17 -12.45 -13.43
CA TRP A 142 -21.40 -11.57 -14.28
C TRP A 142 -20.28 -12.30 -15.02
N PHE A 143 -20.07 -11.94 -16.29
CA PHE A 143 -19.02 -12.50 -17.14
C PHE A 143 -18.24 -11.36 -17.78
N SER A 144 -16.94 -11.29 -17.55
CA SER A 144 -16.08 -10.31 -18.22
C SER A 144 -16.03 -10.56 -19.74
N SER A 145 -15.73 -9.53 -20.52
CA SER A 145 -15.01 -9.68 -21.77
C SER A 145 -13.62 -10.28 -21.50
N ASP A 146 -12.72 -10.30 -22.50
CA ASP A 146 -11.32 -10.59 -22.20
C ASP A 146 -10.81 -9.59 -21.14
N ASN A 147 -9.90 -10.03 -20.30
CA ASN A 147 -9.40 -9.20 -19.19
C ASN A 147 -8.49 -8.07 -19.66
N GLY A 148 -8.04 -8.08 -20.94
CA GLY A 148 -7.08 -7.13 -21.49
C GLY A 148 -5.64 -7.33 -20.98
N VAL A 149 -5.48 -7.99 -19.84
CA VAL A 149 -4.22 -8.40 -19.20
C VAL A 149 -4.40 -9.83 -18.74
N ASP A 150 -3.40 -10.67 -18.95
CA ASP A 150 -3.41 -12.05 -18.48
C ASP A 150 -2.97 -12.11 -17.02
N PHE A 151 -3.84 -12.64 -16.16
CA PHE A 151 -3.55 -12.88 -14.76
C PHE A 151 -2.94 -14.25 -14.54
N LYS A 152 -1.83 -14.28 -13.82
CA LYS A 152 -1.15 -15.50 -13.43
C LYS A 152 -1.91 -16.23 -12.33
N ARG A 153 -2.46 -15.47 -11.37
CA ARG A 153 -3.17 -15.99 -10.20
C ARG A 153 -4.04 -14.91 -9.56
N PHE A 154 -4.96 -15.34 -8.70
CA PHE A 154 -5.79 -14.43 -7.92
C PHE A 154 -6.11 -15.02 -6.55
N LYS A 155 -6.40 -14.17 -5.57
CA LYS A 155 -6.83 -14.55 -4.22
C LYS A 155 -7.76 -13.50 -3.63
N ARG A 156 -8.55 -13.88 -2.63
CA ARG A 156 -9.23 -12.91 -1.78
C ARG A 156 -8.27 -12.36 -0.73
N MET A 157 -8.47 -11.11 -0.35
CA MET A 157 -7.73 -10.53 0.77
C MET A 157 -8.21 -11.13 2.09
N GLU A 158 -7.28 -11.50 2.99
CA GLU A 158 -7.62 -12.18 4.26
C GLU A 158 -8.48 -11.30 5.17
N LYS A 159 -8.09 -10.04 5.36
CA LYS A 159 -8.79 -9.07 6.21
C LYS A 159 -10.05 -8.49 5.57
N ASN A 160 -10.19 -8.58 4.25
CA ASN A 160 -11.34 -8.09 3.49
C ASN A 160 -11.69 -9.05 2.34
N PRO A 161 -12.43 -10.14 2.62
CA PRO A 161 -12.70 -11.21 1.63
C PRO A 161 -13.46 -10.77 0.38
N GLN A 162 -14.06 -9.59 0.37
CA GLN A 162 -14.73 -8.99 -0.79
C GLN A 162 -13.78 -8.30 -1.77
N ILE A 163 -12.50 -8.17 -1.39
CA ILE A 163 -11.47 -7.62 -2.27
C ILE A 163 -10.66 -8.78 -2.85
N LEU A 164 -10.52 -8.78 -4.17
CA LEU A 164 -9.69 -9.71 -4.90
C LEU A 164 -8.35 -9.06 -5.23
N LEU A 165 -7.25 -9.73 -4.88
CA LEU A 165 -5.90 -9.39 -5.35
C LEU A 165 -5.59 -10.27 -6.54
N MET A 166 -5.24 -9.65 -7.67
CA MET A 166 -4.86 -10.33 -8.91
C MET A 166 -3.44 -9.96 -9.29
N GLU A 167 -2.62 -10.96 -9.57
CA GLU A 167 -1.25 -10.78 -10.08
C GLU A 167 -1.21 -11.14 -11.56
N ASP A 168 -0.70 -10.23 -12.39
CA ASP A 168 -0.51 -10.46 -13.81
C ASP A 168 0.77 -11.26 -14.11
N VAL A 169 1.01 -11.53 -15.39
CA VAL A 169 2.19 -12.29 -15.84
C VAL A 169 3.50 -11.55 -15.65
N GLU A 170 3.47 -10.23 -15.48
CA GLU A 170 4.63 -9.37 -15.22
C GLU A 170 4.92 -9.23 -13.72
N GLY A 171 4.02 -9.77 -12.86
CA GLY A 171 4.13 -9.71 -11.41
C GLY A 171 3.49 -8.46 -10.79
N LYS A 172 2.78 -7.65 -11.58
CA LYS A 172 2.03 -6.50 -11.08
C LYS A 172 0.74 -6.97 -10.41
N CYS A 173 0.52 -6.50 -9.19
CA CYS A 173 -0.72 -6.75 -8.44
C CYS A 173 -1.74 -5.64 -8.66
N THR A 174 -3.02 -6.01 -8.68
CA THR A 174 -4.15 -5.09 -8.79
C THR A 174 -5.26 -5.54 -7.83
N LEU A 175 -5.98 -4.58 -7.25
CA LEU A 175 -7.10 -4.83 -6.35
C LEU A 175 -8.43 -4.62 -7.08
N TRP A 176 -9.37 -5.53 -6.84
CA TRP A 176 -10.68 -5.50 -7.45
C TRP A 176 -11.76 -5.74 -6.41
N ARG A 177 -12.86 -5.01 -6.50
CA ARG A 177 -14.07 -5.23 -5.72
C ARG A 177 -15.29 -5.31 -6.61
N TRP A 178 -16.35 -5.93 -6.09
CA TRP A 178 -17.66 -5.86 -6.72
C TRP A 178 -18.27 -4.45 -6.56
N ASP A 179 -18.78 -3.90 -7.66
CA ASP A 179 -19.49 -2.63 -7.67
C ASP A 179 -20.73 -2.74 -8.55
N SER A 180 -21.91 -2.81 -7.93
CA SER A 180 -23.24 -2.81 -8.56
C SER A 180 -23.47 -3.91 -9.60
N TRP A 181 -22.66 -3.98 -10.65
CA TRP A 181 -22.89 -4.87 -11.79
C TRP A 181 -21.60 -5.48 -12.38
N GLY A 182 -20.48 -5.38 -11.70
CA GLY A 182 -19.22 -5.95 -12.16
C GLY A 182 -18.04 -5.67 -11.24
N LEU A 183 -16.88 -6.23 -11.59
CA LEU A 183 -15.64 -5.96 -10.91
C LEU A 183 -15.09 -4.59 -11.32
N LYS A 184 -14.70 -3.79 -10.32
CA LYS A 184 -14.06 -2.50 -10.49
C LYS A 184 -12.66 -2.53 -9.89
N ASN A 185 -11.69 -2.05 -10.67
CA ASN A 185 -10.33 -1.86 -10.19
C ASN A 185 -10.30 -0.79 -9.10
N MET A 186 -9.52 -1.01 -8.05
CA MET A 186 -9.30 -0.10 -6.94
C MET A 186 -7.85 0.39 -6.96
N PRO A 187 -7.58 1.61 -6.41
CA PRO A 187 -6.21 2.00 -6.08
C PRO A 187 -5.57 0.93 -5.18
N ASN A 188 -4.33 0.56 -5.48
CA ASN A 188 -3.56 -0.43 -4.73
C ASN A 188 -2.20 0.10 -4.24
N GLU A 189 -1.98 1.40 -4.43
CA GLU A 189 -0.78 2.12 -4.06
C GLU A 189 -1.15 3.27 -3.12
N VAL A 190 -0.21 3.63 -2.24
CA VAL A 190 -0.30 4.81 -1.36
C VAL A 190 1.01 5.56 -1.46
N ARG A 191 0.97 6.80 -1.94
CA ARG A 191 2.13 7.69 -2.05
C ARG A 191 2.27 8.53 -0.79
N PHE A 192 3.47 8.55 -0.24
CA PHE A 192 3.86 9.36 0.91
C PHE A 192 4.83 10.45 0.51
N VAL A 193 4.73 11.59 1.18
CA VAL A 193 5.81 12.57 1.27
C VAL A 193 6.07 12.89 2.73
N ALA A 194 7.35 12.89 3.12
CA ALA A 194 7.76 13.17 4.49
C ALA A 194 8.86 14.23 4.53
N PHE A 195 8.72 15.17 5.48
CA PHE A 195 9.61 16.29 5.69
C PHE A 195 10.23 16.25 7.10
N GLY A 196 11.45 16.79 7.22
CA GLY A 196 12.22 16.82 8.45
C GLY A 196 11.78 17.89 9.46
N ASP A 197 12.74 18.44 10.19
CA ASP A 197 12.53 19.28 11.38
C ASP A 197 11.86 20.62 11.04
N ASN A 198 10.61 20.77 11.52
CA ASN A 198 9.88 22.04 11.48
C ASN A 198 10.13 22.76 12.82
N LEU A 199 11.25 23.47 12.89
CA LEU A 199 11.76 24.17 14.07
C LEU A 199 11.65 25.69 13.89
N ILE A 200 10.61 26.28 14.44
CA ILE A 200 10.27 27.67 14.16
C ILE A 200 11.01 28.62 15.13
N HIS A 201 11.97 29.37 14.59
CA HIS A 201 12.76 30.33 15.32
C HIS A 201 12.15 31.75 15.33
N ASP A 202 12.67 32.63 16.18
CA ASP A 202 12.25 34.02 16.34
C ASP A 202 12.28 34.82 15.03
N THR A 203 13.30 34.65 14.19
CA THR A 203 13.39 35.34 12.89
C THR A 203 12.21 34.99 11.98
N ILE A 204 11.67 33.77 12.08
CA ILE A 204 10.49 33.34 11.34
C ILE A 204 9.23 34.03 11.89
N TYR A 205 9.11 34.17 13.20
CA TYR A 205 8.01 34.92 13.84
C TYR A 205 8.07 36.41 13.42
N GLU A 206 9.24 37.03 13.49
CA GLU A 206 9.44 38.42 13.07
C GLU A 206 9.12 38.63 11.59
N TYR A 207 9.51 37.70 10.73
CA TYR A 207 9.19 37.74 9.31
C TYR A 207 7.67 37.62 9.08
N ALA A 208 6.99 36.69 9.76
CA ALA A 208 5.55 36.50 9.65
C ALA A 208 4.79 37.78 10.05
N GLU A 209 5.14 38.40 11.18
CA GLU A 209 4.51 39.63 11.65
C GLU A 209 4.76 40.79 10.69
N ARG A 210 6.00 40.99 10.23
CA ARG A 210 6.39 42.12 9.38
C ARG A 210 5.81 42.04 7.97
N GLU A 211 5.87 40.86 7.34
CA GLU A 211 5.58 40.69 5.92
C GLU A 211 4.22 40.01 5.64
N ASN A 212 3.67 39.28 6.62
CA ASN A 212 2.48 38.45 6.41
C ASN A 212 1.36 38.68 7.44
N GLY A 213 1.47 39.68 8.31
CA GLY A 213 0.45 40.02 9.32
C GLY A 213 0.15 38.85 10.29
N GLY A 214 1.17 38.09 10.69
CA GLY A 214 1.06 36.95 11.57
C GLY A 214 0.51 35.67 10.94
N ASN A 215 0.39 35.60 9.62
CA ASN A 215 0.01 34.38 8.88
C ASN A 215 1.27 33.58 8.52
N TYR A 216 1.21 32.25 8.69
CA TYR A 216 2.34 31.32 8.47
C TYR A 216 2.16 30.41 7.23
N ASP A 217 1.11 30.57 6.42
CA ASP A 217 0.89 29.74 5.23
C ASP A 217 2.04 29.81 4.20
N PHE A 218 2.83 30.92 4.24
CA PHE A 218 4.00 31.09 3.38
C PHE A 218 5.07 30.01 3.60
N LEU A 219 5.15 29.41 4.80
CA LEU A 219 6.13 28.38 5.14
C LEU A 219 6.07 27.17 4.23
N TYR A 220 4.88 26.81 3.77
CA TYR A 220 4.67 25.54 3.06
C TYR A 220 4.33 25.73 1.57
N LYS A 221 4.32 26.96 1.09
CA LYS A 221 3.83 27.32 -0.24
C LYS A 221 4.61 26.63 -1.38
N ASP A 222 5.90 26.46 -1.24
CA ASP A 222 6.79 25.84 -2.23
C ASP A 222 6.61 24.35 -2.38
N VAL A 223 6.17 23.66 -1.32
CA VAL A 223 5.93 22.20 -1.28
C VAL A 223 4.46 21.81 -1.35
N LEU A 224 3.53 22.78 -1.48
CA LEU A 224 2.09 22.50 -1.61
C LEU A 224 1.73 21.51 -2.74
N PRO A 225 2.38 21.53 -3.91
CA PRO A 225 2.10 20.55 -4.96
C PRO A 225 2.36 19.13 -4.49
N ASP A 226 3.51 18.87 -3.85
CA ASP A 226 3.94 17.55 -3.40
C ASP A 226 3.03 17.04 -2.27
N ILE A 227 2.68 17.91 -1.30
CA ILE A 227 1.73 17.59 -0.22
C ILE A 227 0.36 17.19 -0.78
N ARG A 228 -0.17 17.94 -1.77
CA ARG A 228 -1.51 17.71 -2.32
C ARG A 228 -1.60 16.51 -3.27
N GLU A 229 -0.50 16.13 -3.88
CA GLU A 229 -0.42 14.95 -4.75
C GLU A 229 -0.17 13.66 -3.98
N ALA A 230 0.34 13.77 -2.74
CA ALA A 230 0.49 12.63 -1.85
C ALA A 230 -0.85 12.11 -1.35
N ASP A 231 -0.92 10.82 -1.08
CA ASP A 231 -2.04 10.20 -0.35
C ASP A 231 -1.93 10.47 1.15
N LEU A 232 -0.69 10.55 1.67
CA LEU A 232 -0.36 10.88 3.06
C LEU A 232 0.89 11.77 3.09
N ALA A 233 0.73 12.97 3.62
CA ALA A 233 1.82 13.94 3.81
C ALA A 233 2.17 14.06 5.30
N VAL A 234 3.46 14.00 5.62
CA VAL A 234 3.98 13.94 6.99
C VAL A 234 5.04 15.00 7.21
N LEU A 235 5.05 15.62 8.39
CA LEU A 235 6.17 16.47 8.84
C LEU A 235 6.53 16.15 10.29
N GLN A 236 7.78 16.41 10.64
CA GLN A 236 8.21 16.42 12.04
C GLN A 236 8.04 17.82 12.62
N LEU A 237 7.21 17.94 13.65
CA LEU A 237 7.01 19.16 14.43
C LEU A 237 7.95 19.15 15.63
N GLU A 238 9.12 19.75 15.50
CA GLU A 238 10.09 19.73 16.57
C GLU A 238 9.77 20.73 17.68
N SER A 239 9.23 21.90 17.34
CA SER A 239 8.85 22.94 18.32
C SER A 239 7.38 22.85 18.70
N ILE A 240 7.09 22.61 19.99
CA ILE A 240 5.75 22.43 20.54
C ILE A 240 4.88 23.69 20.36
N LEU A 241 3.57 23.50 20.09
CA LEU A 241 2.63 24.61 19.94
C LEU A 241 2.14 25.14 21.31
N VAL A 242 1.79 26.43 21.34
CA VAL A 242 1.22 27.09 22.51
C VAL A 242 0.02 27.96 22.12
N ASP A 243 -1.01 27.95 22.98
CA ASP A 243 -2.23 28.75 22.85
C ASP A 243 -2.12 30.11 23.58
N ASP A 244 -1.21 30.22 24.55
CA ASP A 244 -0.93 31.45 25.27
C ASP A 244 0.19 32.25 24.55
N PRO A 245 -0.09 33.45 24.04
CA PRO A 245 0.91 34.30 23.38
C PRO A 245 2.12 34.62 24.26
N ASP A 246 1.97 34.68 25.59
CA ASP A 246 3.05 34.94 26.54
C ASP A 246 4.03 33.76 26.65
N MET A 247 3.64 32.58 26.18
CA MET A 247 4.49 31.38 26.11
C MET A 247 5.28 31.24 24.80
N VAL A 248 5.03 32.09 23.83
CA VAL A 248 5.76 32.05 22.56
C VAL A 248 7.23 32.43 22.80
N SER A 249 8.14 31.58 22.34
CA SER A 249 9.58 31.77 22.49
C SER A 249 10.38 30.91 21.51
N SER A 250 11.62 31.29 21.28
CA SER A 250 12.60 30.57 20.49
C SER A 250 13.60 29.84 21.40
N TYR A 251 14.76 29.50 20.83
CA TYR A 251 15.83 28.82 21.57
C TYR A 251 16.13 29.49 22.93
N PRO A 252 16.39 28.75 24.02
CA PRO A 252 16.54 27.29 24.09
C PRO A 252 15.24 26.51 24.41
N TYR A 253 14.13 27.18 24.73
CA TYR A 253 12.85 26.55 25.06
C TYR A 253 11.76 27.05 24.13
N PHE A 254 11.47 26.26 23.12
CA PHE A 254 10.54 26.64 22.05
C PHE A 254 9.09 26.62 22.50
N GLY A 255 8.35 27.64 22.10
CA GLY A 255 6.89 27.70 22.16
C GLY A 255 6.39 28.35 20.89
N THR A 256 5.76 27.57 20.01
CA THR A 256 5.35 27.99 18.68
C THR A 256 3.88 28.39 18.68
N PRO A 257 3.49 29.55 18.10
CA PRO A 257 2.08 29.97 18.08
C PRO A 257 1.19 28.95 17.36
N LEU A 258 -0.05 28.74 17.83
CA LEU A 258 -1.06 27.91 17.14
C LEU A 258 -1.26 28.27 15.68
N ALA A 259 -0.98 29.52 15.28
CA ALA A 259 -1.06 29.95 13.89
C ALA A 259 -0.14 29.16 12.95
N VAL A 260 1.02 28.64 13.43
CA VAL A 260 1.88 27.72 12.68
C VAL A 260 1.19 26.36 12.52
N GLY A 261 0.59 25.83 13.58
CA GLY A 261 -0.19 24.59 13.50
C GLY A 261 -1.37 24.72 12.52
N ASN A 262 -2.08 25.86 12.53
CA ASN A 262 -3.10 26.12 11.54
C ASN A 262 -2.55 26.16 10.09
N ALA A 263 -1.36 26.69 9.89
CA ALA A 263 -0.72 26.70 8.57
C ALA A 263 -0.32 25.28 8.12
N ILE A 264 0.09 24.39 9.04
CA ILE A 264 0.31 22.96 8.78
C ILE A 264 -0.98 22.30 8.28
N VAL A 265 -2.09 22.53 9.00
CA VAL A 265 -3.43 22.04 8.61
C VAL A 265 -3.86 22.57 7.24
N ASN A 266 -3.69 23.88 7.01
CA ASN A 266 -4.05 24.54 5.73
C ASN A 266 -3.22 24.03 4.55
N ALA A 267 -1.97 23.65 4.78
CA ALA A 267 -1.12 23.04 3.75
C ALA A 267 -1.62 21.66 3.32
N GLY A 268 -2.30 20.93 4.21
CA GLY A 268 -2.89 19.63 3.93
C GLY A 268 -2.04 18.46 4.41
N PHE A 269 -1.20 18.67 5.43
CA PHE A 269 -0.52 17.56 6.10
C PHE A 269 -1.53 16.65 6.81
N ASP A 270 -1.36 15.34 6.67
CA ASP A 270 -2.22 14.31 7.26
C ASP A 270 -1.69 13.85 8.62
N ILE A 271 -0.37 13.87 8.79
CA ILE A 271 0.33 13.31 9.95
C ILE A 271 1.40 14.30 10.43
N VAL A 272 1.47 14.47 11.74
CA VAL A 272 2.50 15.26 12.42
C VAL A 272 3.21 14.35 13.43
N SER A 273 4.50 14.10 13.23
CA SER A 273 5.40 13.49 14.21
C SER A 273 5.82 14.59 15.20
N ALA A 274 5.57 14.41 16.49
CA ALA A 274 5.80 15.44 17.51
C ALA A 274 6.65 14.97 18.69
N ALA A 275 7.13 13.71 18.69
CA ALA A 275 8.15 13.27 19.63
C ALA A 275 9.52 13.86 19.26
N GLY A 276 9.88 14.96 19.87
CA GLY A 276 11.17 15.62 19.69
C GLY A 276 11.76 16.04 21.03
N ASN A 277 13.04 16.49 21.04
CA ASN A 277 13.68 17.00 22.24
C ASN A 277 12.99 18.26 22.80
N HIS A 278 12.28 19.02 21.96
CA HIS A 278 11.50 20.20 22.32
C HIS A 278 10.00 19.92 22.58
N ALA A 279 9.56 18.67 22.52
CA ALA A 279 8.17 18.29 22.73
C ALA A 279 7.61 18.72 24.12
N ALA A 280 8.48 18.80 25.12
CA ALA A 280 8.10 19.14 26.49
C ALA A 280 8.49 20.56 26.93
N ASP A 281 9.01 21.42 26.07
CA ASP A 281 9.54 22.76 26.42
C ASP A 281 8.52 23.67 27.13
N LYS A 282 7.25 23.48 26.85
CA LYS A 282 6.12 24.19 27.51
C LYS A 282 5.31 23.28 28.43
N GLY A 283 5.92 22.16 28.85
CA GLY A 283 5.28 21.19 29.71
C GLY A 283 3.99 20.64 29.11
N ILE A 284 3.10 20.17 30.00
CA ILE A 284 1.85 19.52 29.55
C ILE A 284 0.88 20.49 28.86
N SER A 285 0.97 21.81 29.09
CA SER A 285 0.12 22.79 28.41
C SER A 285 0.43 22.87 26.92
N GLY A 286 1.72 22.86 26.53
CA GLY A 286 2.10 22.81 25.12
C GLY A 286 1.70 21.51 24.45
N ILE A 287 1.88 20.36 25.15
CA ILE A 287 1.43 19.06 24.64
C ILE A 287 -0.09 19.06 24.39
N ASN A 288 -0.89 19.56 25.38
CA ASN A 288 -2.34 19.64 25.23
C ASN A 288 -2.74 20.56 24.06
N ALA A 289 -2.15 21.77 23.98
CA ALA A 289 -2.47 22.71 22.91
C ALA A 289 -2.17 22.13 21.52
N THR A 290 -1.08 21.38 21.38
CA THR A 290 -0.69 20.71 20.14
C THR A 290 -1.65 19.59 19.78
N THR A 291 -1.92 18.68 20.71
CA THR A 291 -2.79 17.52 20.48
C THR A 291 -4.24 17.93 20.24
N ASP A 292 -4.76 18.94 20.96
CA ASP A 292 -6.11 19.47 20.79
C ASP A 292 -6.28 20.08 19.40
N LEU A 293 -5.34 20.92 18.93
CA LEU A 293 -5.40 21.54 17.61
C LEU A 293 -5.49 20.49 16.50
N PHE A 294 -4.61 19.49 16.52
CA PHE A 294 -4.55 18.49 15.46
C PHE A 294 -5.74 17.53 15.52
N ALA A 295 -6.21 17.16 16.72
CA ALA A 295 -7.42 16.35 16.87
C ALA A 295 -8.66 17.07 16.32
N ASP A 296 -8.83 18.35 16.62
CA ASP A 296 -9.95 19.17 16.11
C ASP A 296 -9.91 19.35 14.59
N SER A 297 -8.72 19.30 14.00
CA SER A 297 -8.48 19.48 12.56
C SER A 297 -8.46 18.15 11.78
N GLY A 298 -8.51 17.01 12.46
CA GLY A 298 -8.44 15.68 11.84
C GLY A 298 -7.05 15.29 11.34
N VAL A 299 -6.00 15.97 11.81
CA VAL A 299 -4.59 15.61 11.55
C VAL A 299 -4.13 14.63 12.63
N THR A 300 -3.48 13.56 12.22
CA THR A 300 -2.95 12.55 13.15
C THR A 300 -1.67 13.08 13.81
N CYS A 301 -1.68 13.25 15.14
CA CYS A 301 -0.52 13.65 15.90
C CYS A 301 0.13 12.42 16.56
N LEU A 302 1.41 12.20 16.33
CA LEU A 302 2.17 11.05 16.81
C LEU A 302 3.13 11.45 17.93
N GLY A 303 3.50 10.48 18.77
CA GLY A 303 4.61 10.55 19.70
C GLY A 303 4.37 11.39 20.96
N ILE A 304 3.26 12.13 21.02
CA ILE A 304 2.82 12.85 22.22
C ILE A 304 1.35 12.54 22.52
N GLN A 305 0.99 12.58 23.81
CA GLN A 305 -0.39 12.32 24.25
C GLN A 305 -0.90 13.39 25.21
N ASN A 306 -2.19 13.75 25.03
CA ASN A 306 -2.90 14.72 25.85
C ASN A 306 -2.97 14.26 27.33
N SER A 307 -2.95 15.18 28.26
CA SER A 307 -3.08 14.89 29.69
C SER A 307 -4.44 14.30 30.08
N ALA A 308 -5.44 14.40 29.22
CA ALA A 308 -6.75 13.77 29.40
C ALA A 308 -6.72 12.27 29.03
N ASP A 309 -5.72 11.80 28.32
CA ASP A 309 -5.55 10.38 28.01
C ASP A 309 -5.23 9.60 29.29
N THR A 310 -5.87 8.45 29.43
CA THR A 310 -5.72 7.59 30.63
C THR A 310 -4.88 6.36 30.37
N GLU A 311 -4.60 6.07 29.09
CA GLU A 311 -3.88 4.89 28.65
C GLU A 311 -2.80 5.28 27.63
N TYR A 312 -1.69 4.59 27.67
CA TYR A 312 -0.63 4.71 26.66
C TYR A 312 -1.11 4.12 25.33
N ARG A 313 -1.01 4.88 24.24
CA ARG A 313 -1.30 4.45 22.88
C ARG A 313 0.01 4.24 22.13
N PRO A 314 0.38 3.00 21.81
CA PRO A 314 1.69 2.70 21.22
C PRO A 314 1.85 3.24 19.80
N CYS A 315 0.77 3.36 19.03
CA CYS A 315 0.79 3.81 17.64
C CYS A 315 -0.58 4.34 17.22
N GLU A 316 -0.60 5.03 16.08
CA GLU A 316 -1.82 5.42 15.41
C GLU A 316 -2.02 4.58 14.13
N TYR A 317 -3.28 4.27 13.79
CA TYR A 317 -3.61 3.48 12.62
C TYR A 317 -4.34 4.32 11.58
N ILE A 318 -3.85 4.24 10.33
CA ILE A 318 -4.55 4.81 9.16
C ILE A 318 -4.75 3.70 8.14
N SER A 319 -5.95 3.63 7.55
CA SER A 319 -6.23 2.72 6.44
C SER A 319 -6.44 3.51 5.16
N LYS A 320 -5.65 3.22 4.13
CA LYS A 320 -5.71 3.88 2.83
C LYS A 320 -5.54 2.83 1.72
N ASN A 321 -6.39 2.88 0.72
CA ASN A 321 -6.33 1.99 -0.46
C ASN A 321 -6.20 0.49 -0.11
N GLY A 322 -6.85 0.05 0.99
CA GLY A 322 -6.84 -1.33 1.45
C GLY A 322 -5.63 -1.75 2.28
N ILE A 323 -4.67 -0.86 2.51
CA ILE A 323 -3.50 -1.06 3.37
C ILE A 323 -3.79 -0.46 4.75
N ARG A 324 -3.54 -1.22 5.80
CA ARG A 324 -3.57 -0.77 7.18
C ARG A 324 -2.16 -0.42 7.62
N PHE A 325 -1.91 0.87 7.80
CA PHE A 325 -0.65 1.41 8.31
C PHE A 325 -0.70 1.53 9.82
N ALA A 326 0.45 1.28 10.48
CA ALA A 326 0.69 1.67 11.87
C ALA A 326 1.87 2.65 11.91
N PHE A 327 1.67 3.76 12.59
CA PHE A 327 2.64 4.83 12.74
C PHE A 327 3.09 4.93 14.18
N PHE A 328 4.38 4.80 14.40
CA PHE A 328 5.05 4.96 15.68
C PHE A 328 5.93 6.20 15.63
N ASP A 329 6.15 6.83 16.78
CA ASP A 329 6.99 8.02 16.87
C ASP A 329 7.70 8.07 18.23
N TYR A 330 9.03 8.24 18.22
CA TYR A 330 9.86 8.18 19.42
C TYR A 330 10.93 9.26 19.44
N THR A 331 11.30 9.74 20.64
CA THR A 331 12.44 10.65 20.82
C THR A 331 13.48 10.07 21.79
N TYR A 332 14.76 10.39 21.56
CA TYR A 332 15.84 10.02 22.46
C TYR A 332 15.74 10.68 23.84
N GLY A 333 15.03 11.81 23.94
CA GLY A 333 14.89 12.57 25.17
C GLY A 333 14.14 13.88 24.98
N THR A 334 13.89 14.59 26.07
CA THR A 334 13.28 15.92 26.08
C THR A 334 14.06 16.86 26.99
N THR A 335 14.03 18.17 26.69
CA THR A 335 14.65 19.22 27.52
C THR A 335 14.06 19.26 28.93
N LEU A 336 12.76 19.00 29.10
CA LEU A 336 12.08 18.82 30.36
C LEU A 336 11.57 17.39 30.48
N ASP A 337 12.04 16.66 31.49
CA ASP A 337 11.61 15.28 31.72
C ASP A 337 10.18 15.24 32.24
N MET A 338 9.28 14.60 31.46
CA MET A 338 7.87 14.46 31.80
C MET A 338 7.52 13.10 32.38
N ARG A 339 8.44 12.13 32.44
CA ARG A 339 8.19 10.71 32.75
C ARG A 339 7.66 10.50 34.17
N GLU A 340 8.10 11.26 35.12
CA GLU A 340 7.68 11.08 36.51
C GLU A 340 6.19 11.39 36.75
N LYS A 341 5.66 12.43 36.08
CA LYS A 341 4.28 12.89 36.28
C LYS A 341 3.34 12.47 35.15
N TYR A 342 3.83 12.43 33.94
CA TYR A 342 3.06 12.16 32.73
C TYR A 342 3.81 11.14 31.84
N HIS A 343 3.98 9.91 32.33
CA HIS A 343 4.81 8.86 31.73
C HIS A 343 4.44 8.49 30.30
N TYR A 344 3.22 8.80 29.88
CA TYR A 344 2.74 8.55 28.51
C TYR A 344 2.70 9.81 27.63
N ALA A 345 3.00 11.00 28.20
CA ALA A 345 2.83 12.26 27.48
C ALA A 345 3.80 12.42 26.30
N VAL A 346 4.96 11.78 26.35
CA VAL A 346 5.94 11.72 25.26
C VAL A 346 6.45 10.29 25.12
N HIS A 347 6.57 9.81 23.90
CA HIS A 347 7.10 8.47 23.62
C HIS A 347 8.63 8.52 23.49
N TYR A 348 9.29 7.83 24.41
CA TYR A 348 10.75 7.79 24.45
C TYR A 348 11.32 6.57 23.73
N LEU A 349 12.54 6.71 23.22
CA LEU A 349 13.30 5.66 22.54
C LEU A 349 13.82 4.66 23.58
N GLU A 350 12.95 3.78 24.06
CA GLU A 350 13.22 2.77 25.08
C GLU A 350 12.99 1.36 24.51
N GLU A 351 14.04 0.56 24.41
CA GLU A 351 14.02 -0.73 23.72
C GLU A 351 12.91 -1.67 24.17
N GLU A 352 12.70 -1.82 25.49
CA GLU A 352 11.67 -2.71 26.04
C GLU A 352 10.25 -2.29 25.61
N GLN A 353 9.98 -0.98 25.65
CA GLN A 353 8.69 -0.43 25.24
C GLN A 353 8.49 -0.58 23.72
N ILE A 354 9.51 -0.26 22.92
CA ILE A 354 9.48 -0.41 21.44
C ILE A 354 9.19 -1.85 21.03
N ARG A 355 9.88 -2.82 21.67
CA ARG A 355 9.62 -4.25 21.39
C ARG A 355 8.18 -4.64 21.67
N LYS A 356 7.60 -4.14 22.78
CA LYS A 356 6.21 -4.38 23.13
C LYS A 356 5.24 -3.74 22.14
N ASP A 357 5.47 -2.48 21.80
CA ASP A 357 4.61 -1.69 20.91
C ASP A 357 4.53 -2.31 19.52
N ILE A 358 5.67 -2.60 18.92
CA ILE A 358 5.75 -3.09 17.53
C ILE A 358 5.29 -4.56 17.44
N SER A 359 5.66 -5.42 18.42
CA SER A 359 5.24 -6.82 18.43
C SER A 359 3.74 -7.01 18.65
N GLY A 360 3.08 -6.06 19.33
CA GLY A 360 1.64 -6.07 19.55
C GLY A 360 0.81 -5.50 18.41
N CYS A 361 1.46 -5.00 17.35
CA CYS A 361 0.81 -4.28 16.27
C CYS A 361 0.27 -5.21 15.18
N ASP A 362 -1.01 -5.05 14.82
CA ASP A 362 -1.63 -5.69 13.66
C ASP A 362 -1.79 -4.67 12.52
N ALA A 363 -0.76 -4.53 11.70
CA ALA A 363 -0.76 -3.68 10.51
C ALA A 363 -0.18 -4.42 9.31
N ASP A 364 -0.49 -3.92 8.11
CA ASP A 364 0.08 -4.42 6.86
C ASP A 364 1.43 -3.74 6.56
N PHE A 365 1.61 -2.51 7.07
CA PHE A 365 2.82 -1.69 6.91
C PHE A 365 3.09 -0.90 8.21
N LYS A 366 4.33 -0.91 8.67
CA LYS A 366 4.78 -0.25 9.90
C LYS A 366 5.78 0.84 9.56
N ALA A 367 5.46 2.09 9.94
CA ALA A 367 6.33 3.24 9.80
C ALA A 367 6.73 3.77 11.18
N VAL A 368 8.02 3.98 11.40
CA VAL A 368 8.56 4.57 12.61
C VAL A 368 9.14 5.94 12.28
N PHE A 369 8.67 6.98 12.95
CA PHE A 369 9.32 8.28 13.02
C PHE A 369 10.19 8.29 14.26
N VAL A 370 11.38 8.89 14.15
CA VAL A 370 12.29 8.89 15.29
C VAL A 370 13.19 10.12 15.31
N HIS A 371 13.20 10.80 16.44
CA HIS A 371 14.01 11.96 16.70
C HIS A 371 15.23 11.54 17.52
N TRP A 372 16.41 11.44 16.87
CA TRP A 372 17.59 10.75 17.41
C TRP A 372 18.90 11.27 16.85
N GLY A 373 20.01 10.79 17.43
CA GLY A 373 21.35 11.02 16.90
C GLY A 373 22.01 12.28 17.48
N THR A 374 23.09 12.68 16.85
CA THR A 374 23.93 13.81 17.27
C THR A 374 23.73 14.99 16.32
N GLU A 375 23.40 16.18 16.90
CA GLU A 375 23.23 17.41 16.11
C GLU A 375 24.46 17.69 15.21
N TYR A 376 24.18 18.06 13.97
CA TYR A 376 25.15 18.47 12.94
C TYR A 376 26.14 17.38 12.49
N ALA A 377 25.91 16.11 12.87
CA ALA A 377 26.70 14.99 12.39
C ALA A 377 26.20 14.53 11.01
N ASP A 378 27.12 14.40 10.04
CA ASP A 378 26.78 13.94 8.67
C ASP A 378 26.53 12.41 8.60
N GLU A 379 27.07 11.68 9.57
CA GLU A 379 26.95 10.21 9.64
C GLU A 379 26.17 9.79 10.88
N PRO A 380 25.41 8.70 10.81
CA PRO A 380 24.67 8.19 11.96
C PRO A 380 25.62 7.76 13.09
N ASP A 381 25.24 8.06 14.33
CA ASP A 381 25.96 7.62 15.51
C ASP A 381 25.61 6.17 15.92
N GLU A 382 26.29 5.67 16.97
CA GLU A 382 26.12 4.29 17.45
C GLU A 382 24.68 4.03 17.93
N GLN A 383 24.02 5.00 18.56
CA GLN A 383 22.64 4.87 19.01
C GLN A 383 21.68 4.72 17.82
N GLN A 384 21.84 5.55 16.79
CA GLN A 384 21.02 5.48 15.57
C GLN A 384 21.15 4.11 14.90
N LEU A 385 22.38 3.61 14.76
CA LEU A 385 22.64 2.29 14.16
C LEU A 385 22.01 1.16 14.98
N GLN A 386 22.16 1.19 16.32
CA GLN A 386 21.57 0.17 17.20
C GLN A 386 20.03 0.11 17.09
N TYR A 387 19.37 1.27 17.11
CA TYR A 387 17.91 1.30 17.01
C TYR A 387 17.42 1.00 15.58
N ALA A 388 18.16 1.37 14.54
CA ALA A 388 17.85 0.97 13.17
C ALA A 388 17.87 -0.57 13.00
N GLU A 389 18.87 -1.24 13.61
CA GLU A 389 18.92 -2.70 13.67
C GLU A 389 17.73 -3.29 14.43
N LEU A 390 17.36 -2.69 15.57
CA LEU A 390 16.21 -3.11 16.36
C LEU A 390 14.89 -3.00 15.58
N PHE A 391 14.64 -1.87 14.92
CA PHE A 391 13.44 -1.68 14.11
C PHE A 391 13.39 -2.67 12.95
N THR A 392 14.53 -2.93 12.31
CA THR A 392 14.66 -3.91 11.24
C THR A 392 14.37 -5.34 11.74
N GLU A 393 14.89 -5.71 12.91
CA GLU A 393 14.61 -7.01 13.56
C GLU A 393 13.11 -7.18 13.84
N LEU A 394 12.41 -6.11 14.23
CA LEU A 394 10.99 -6.10 14.55
C LEU A 394 10.08 -6.03 13.31
N GLY A 395 10.64 -5.99 12.11
CA GLY A 395 9.91 -5.97 10.86
C GLY A 395 9.19 -4.65 10.62
N VAL A 396 9.86 -3.52 10.89
CA VAL A 396 9.44 -2.19 10.48
C VAL A 396 9.77 -2.00 9.01
N ASP A 397 8.86 -1.42 8.23
CA ASP A 397 9.02 -1.25 6.78
C ASP A 397 9.80 0.02 6.43
N VAL A 398 9.58 1.12 7.18
CA VAL A 398 10.29 2.37 7.00
C VAL A 398 10.61 3.03 8.35
N VAL A 399 11.83 3.55 8.48
CA VAL A 399 12.27 4.40 9.60
C VAL A 399 12.65 5.76 9.05
N ILE A 400 12.06 6.83 9.60
CA ILE A 400 12.24 8.21 9.17
C ILE A 400 12.81 9.00 10.34
N GLY A 401 14.11 9.30 10.27
CA GLY A 401 14.86 9.98 11.30
C GLY A 401 14.91 11.49 11.12
N THR A 402 15.02 12.19 12.26
CA THR A 402 15.16 13.64 12.39
C THR A 402 16.06 13.99 13.58
N HIS A 403 16.30 15.25 13.91
CA HIS A 403 17.16 15.80 14.97
C HIS A 403 18.56 16.25 14.55
N PRO A 404 19.35 15.53 13.71
CA PRO A 404 20.68 16.02 13.36
C PRO A 404 20.72 17.40 12.66
N HIS A 405 19.57 17.90 12.21
CA HIS A 405 19.41 19.15 11.44
C HIS A 405 20.18 19.20 10.13
N VAL A 406 20.81 18.11 9.75
CA VAL A 406 21.49 17.88 8.47
C VAL A 406 20.99 16.56 7.89
N ILE A 407 21.04 16.46 6.56
CA ILE A 407 20.66 15.22 5.88
C ILE A 407 21.72 14.16 6.18
N GLN A 408 21.28 12.97 6.61
CA GLN A 408 22.13 11.80 6.81
C GLN A 408 21.80 10.71 5.78
N PRO A 409 22.66 9.67 5.62
CA PRO A 409 22.47 8.62 4.65
C PRO A 409 21.12 7.90 4.73
N VAL A 410 20.71 7.33 3.58
CA VAL A 410 19.59 6.39 3.48
C VAL A 410 20.14 5.00 3.25
N GLN A 411 19.61 3.99 3.95
CA GLN A 411 20.05 2.60 3.85
C GLN A 411 18.85 1.66 3.77
N GLU A 412 18.97 0.63 2.95
CA GLU A 412 18.08 -0.54 2.97
C GLU A 412 18.71 -1.64 3.83
N MET A 413 18.11 -1.92 4.97
CA MET A 413 18.60 -2.92 5.93
C MET A 413 17.81 -4.22 5.81
N GLN A 414 18.50 -5.35 5.88
CA GLN A 414 17.90 -6.67 5.74
C GLN A 414 17.57 -7.25 7.12
N GLY A 415 16.29 -7.49 7.34
CA GLY A 415 15.75 -8.12 8.54
C GLY A 415 15.51 -9.63 8.37
N PRO A 416 14.83 -10.25 9.35
CA PRO A 416 14.39 -11.64 9.27
C PRO A 416 13.50 -11.89 8.05
N ASP A 417 13.46 -13.16 7.59
CA ASP A 417 12.57 -13.64 6.53
C ASP A 417 12.63 -12.83 5.20
N ARG A 418 13.82 -12.23 4.93
CA ARG A 418 14.06 -11.35 3.78
C ARG A 418 13.25 -10.03 3.80
N HIS A 419 12.74 -9.66 4.96
CA HIS A 419 12.18 -8.34 5.15
C HIS A 419 13.23 -7.26 4.90
N THR A 420 12.85 -6.16 4.25
CA THR A 420 13.74 -5.02 4.01
C THR A 420 13.14 -3.78 4.65
N THR A 421 13.92 -3.12 5.49
CA THR A 421 13.57 -1.84 6.12
C THR A 421 14.28 -0.71 5.39
N LEU A 422 13.55 0.29 4.93
CA LEU A 422 14.12 1.54 4.44
C LEU A 422 14.41 2.44 5.66
N VAL A 423 15.68 2.78 5.89
CA VAL A 423 16.10 3.64 6.99
C VAL A 423 16.64 4.95 6.42
N VAL A 424 15.96 6.05 6.70
CA VAL A 424 16.43 7.42 6.47
C VAL A 424 16.93 7.95 7.81
N PHE A 425 18.24 8.05 8.01
CA PHE A 425 18.80 8.40 9.31
C PHE A 425 18.47 9.84 9.74
N SER A 426 18.43 10.78 8.81
CA SER A 426 17.93 12.14 9.03
C SER A 426 17.50 12.81 7.75
N LEU A 427 16.32 13.45 7.77
CA LEU A 427 15.82 14.33 6.72
C LEU A 427 16.40 15.76 6.81
N GLY A 428 17.12 16.08 7.91
CA GLY A 428 17.57 17.45 8.18
C GLY A 428 16.40 18.41 8.46
N ASN A 429 16.67 19.68 8.37
CA ASN A 429 15.67 20.72 8.60
C ASN A 429 14.64 20.79 7.46
N PHE A 430 13.40 21.08 7.80
CA PHE A 430 12.36 21.44 6.85
C PHE A 430 12.10 22.95 6.84
N ARG A 431 11.79 23.53 8.01
CA ARG A 431 11.65 24.98 8.21
C ARG A 431 12.37 25.36 9.50
N ALA A 432 13.50 26.01 9.35
CA ALA A 432 14.33 26.44 10.45
C ALA A 432 15.15 27.69 10.07
N ALA A 433 15.69 28.39 11.05
CA ALA A 433 16.56 29.52 10.81
C ALA A 433 17.97 29.30 11.42
N GLN A 434 18.57 28.17 11.16
CA GLN A 434 19.91 27.77 11.62
C GLN A 434 20.99 28.10 10.60
N SER A 435 21.09 29.35 10.19
CA SER A 435 21.97 29.80 9.08
C SER A 435 23.47 29.86 9.43
N PHE A 436 23.87 29.36 10.58
CA PHE A 436 25.28 29.32 11.01
C PHE A 436 26.09 28.20 10.32
N ASP A 437 25.42 27.20 9.75
CA ASP A 437 26.01 26.13 8.96
C ASP A 437 25.19 25.99 7.66
N GLU A 438 25.88 25.93 6.49
CA GLU A 438 25.20 25.79 5.21
C GLU A 438 24.45 24.45 5.08
N ARG A 439 24.89 23.40 5.79
CA ARG A 439 24.28 22.09 5.77
C ARG A 439 22.89 22.10 6.44
N THR A 440 22.71 22.92 7.49
CA THR A 440 21.42 23.06 8.19
C THR A 440 20.39 23.90 7.41
N MET A 441 20.82 24.51 6.30
CA MET A 441 19.96 25.24 5.36
C MET A 441 19.54 24.38 4.15
N ARG A 442 19.72 23.05 4.25
CA ARG A 442 19.26 22.06 3.27
C ARG A 442 18.40 21.03 3.99
N GLY A 443 17.32 20.68 3.38
CA GLY A 443 16.38 19.66 3.86
C GLY A 443 16.14 18.57 2.83
N GLY A 444 15.65 17.42 3.30
CA GLY A 444 15.23 16.30 2.49
C GLY A 444 13.72 16.13 2.48
N GLU A 445 13.15 15.89 1.31
CA GLU A 445 11.82 15.36 1.09
C GLU A 445 11.95 13.90 0.73
N LEU A 446 11.44 13.01 1.59
CA LEU A 446 11.32 11.60 1.26
C LEU A 446 9.98 11.37 0.57
N ASP A 447 10.03 10.99 -0.71
CA ASP A 447 8.89 10.57 -1.52
C ASP A 447 8.95 9.05 -1.68
N PHE A 448 7.91 8.32 -1.26
CA PHE A 448 7.86 6.87 -1.44
C PHE A 448 6.46 6.36 -1.67
N THR A 449 6.37 5.27 -2.42
CA THR A 449 5.10 4.62 -2.74
C THR A 449 5.04 3.23 -2.14
N VAL A 450 3.98 2.93 -1.43
CA VAL A 450 3.67 1.61 -0.86
C VAL A 450 2.63 0.93 -1.73
N GLU A 451 2.85 -0.33 -2.11
CA GLU A 451 1.92 -1.10 -2.95
C GLU A 451 1.56 -2.46 -2.35
N HIS A 452 0.37 -2.95 -2.70
CA HIS A 452 0.06 -4.36 -2.52
C HIS A 452 0.87 -5.22 -3.49
N CYS A 453 1.50 -6.26 -2.97
CA CYS A 453 2.09 -7.34 -3.76
C CYS A 453 1.48 -8.69 -3.36
N TRP A 454 1.87 -9.77 -4.04
CA TRP A 454 1.27 -11.09 -3.77
C TRP A 454 1.49 -11.57 -2.33
N ASP A 455 2.64 -11.30 -1.77
CA ASP A 455 3.04 -11.79 -0.45
C ASP A 455 2.80 -10.78 0.70
N GLY A 456 2.12 -9.66 0.41
CA GLY A 456 1.80 -8.62 1.40
C GLY A 456 1.81 -7.21 0.84
N VAL A 457 2.51 -6.33 1.52
CA VAL A 457 2.69 -4.91 1.17
C VAL A 457 4.19 -4.62 1.15
N ARG A 458 4.64 -3.70 0.30
CA ARG A 458 6.05 -3.30 0.22
C ARG A 458 6.21 -1.86 -0.25
N ILE A 459 7.37 -1.28 -0.03
CA ILE A 459 7.80 -0.08 -0.73
C ILE A 459 8.09 -0.47 -2.18
N LYS A 460 7.41 0.19 -3.12
CA LYS A 460 7.58 0.00 -4.56
C LYS A 460 8.77 0.77 -5.09
N GLU A 461 8.85 2.04 -4.69
CA GLU A 461 9.87 2.99 -5.09
C GLU A 461 10.00 4.09 -4.03
N TRP A 462 11.17 4.69 -3.94
CA TRP A 462 11.44 5.84 -3.08
C TRP A 462 12.49 6.76 -3.69
N GLU A 463 12.43 8.03 -3.31
CA GLU A 463 13.39 9.06 -3.68
C GLU A 463 13.57 10.03 -2.50
N LEU A 464 14.81 10.44 -2.24
CA LEU A 464 15.12 11.55 -1.35
C LEU A 464 15.50 12.75 -2.19
N LYS A 465 14.65 13.77 -2.21
CA LYS A 465 14.86 15.04 -2.90
C LYS A 465 15.41 16.06 -1.92
N GLU A 466 16.55 16.66 -2.23
CA GLU A 466 17.10 17.74 -1.43
C GLU A 466 16.55 19.10 -1.91
N PHE A 467 16.31 20.00 -0.96
CA PHE A 467 15.89 21.37 -1.24
C PHE A 467 16.57 22.38 -0.32
N ASP A 468 16.68 23.63 -0.79
CA ASP A 468 17.22 24.73 0.03
C ASP A 468 16.11 25.33 0.90
N ILE A 469 16.40 25.54 2.19
CA ILE A 469 15.48 26.16 3.14
C ILE A 469 15.45 27.67 2.93
N PRO A 470 14.27 28.30 2.80
CA PRO A 470 14.16 29.75 2.66
C PRO A 470 14.77 30.50 3.84
N LYS A 471 15.44 31.61 3.57
CA LYS A 471 15.94 32.51 4.62
C LYS A 471 14.89 33.57 4.95
N TYR A 472 14.59 33.71 6.22
CA TYR A 472 13.55 34.60 6.76
C TYR A 472 14.14 35.83 7.44
#